data_725401a411abb71e6ca05e415f9987b2
#
_entry.id   725401a411abb71e6ca05e415f9987b2
#
_cell.length_a   1.000
_cell.length_b   1.000
_cell.length_c   1.000
_cell.angle_alpha   90.00
_cell.angle_beta   90.00
_cell.angle_gamma   90.00
#
_symmetry.space_group_name_H-M   'P 1'
#
loop_
_entity.id
_entity.type
_entity.pdbx_description
1 polymer ?
#
loop_
_entity_poly.entity_id
_entity_poly.type
_entity_poly.pdbx_seq_one_letter_code
_entity_poly.pdbx_strand_id
1 'polypeptide(L)' 'VKNINQILKSLGKIGFRVECCDGSLVKLYPADNNMPFYSLHIGERAIHPLKRFAKKNWNIELSKL' A
#
# COMPACT_ATOMS: atom_id res chain seq x y z
N VAL A 1 -9.22 -11.85 7.28
CA VAL A 1 -8.05 -11.39 6.53
C VAL A 1 -8.48 -10.36 5.51
N LYS A 2 -7.86 -9.19 5.54
CA LYS A 2 -8.18 -8.13 4.60
C LYS A 2 -7.54 -8.42 3.24
N ASN A 3 -8.30 -8.23 2.18
CA ASN A 3 -7.74 -8.35 0.83
C ASN A 3 -7.03 -7.06 0.43
N ILE A 4 -6.34 -7.10 -0.72
CA ILE A 4 -5.53 -5.97 -1.15
C ILE A 4 -6.38 -4.69 -1.36
N ASN A 5 -7.60 -4.82 -1.85
CA ASN A 5 -8.47 -3.67 -2.09
C ASN A 5 -8.85 -2.97 -0.78
N GLN A 6 -9.13 -3.75 0.25
CA GLN A 6 -9.45 -3.19 1.58
C GLN A 6 -8.24 -2.46 2.17
N ILE A 7 -7.05 -3.01 1.98
CA ILE A 7 -5.82 -2.37 2.45
C ILE A 7 -5.58 -1.06 1.72
N LEU A 8 -5.78 -1.02 0.41
CA LEU A 8 -5.63 0.21 -0.37
C LEU A 8 -6.61 1.28 0.09
N LYS A 9 -7.86 0.91 0.37
CA LYS A 9 -8.84 1.86 0.91
C LYS A 9 -8.41 2.41 2.26
N SER A 10 -7.90 1.53 3.13
CA SER A 10 -7.45 1.95 4.46
C SER A 10 -6.27 2.90 4.38
N LEU A 11 -5.33 2.64 3.47
CA LEU A 11 -4.21 3.55 3.24
C LEU A 11 -4.68 4.91 2.76
N GLY A 12 -5.68 4.94 1.87
CA GLY A 12 -6.25 6.20 1.41
C GLY A 12 -6.85 7.01 2.55
N LYS A 13 -7.46 6.36 3.53
CA LYS A 13 -8.06 7.05 4.68
C LYS A 13 -7.03 7.72 5.57
N ILE A 14 -5.82 7.19 5.64
CA ILE A 14 -4.77 7.77 6.48
C ILE A 14 -3.89 8.77 5.71
N GLY A 15 -4.30 9.13 4.50
CA GLY A 15 -3.63 10.18 3.74
C GLY A 15 -2.78 9.72 2.58
N PHE A 16 -2.71 8.42 2.32
CA PHE A 16 -1.94 7.90 1.19
C PHE A 16 -2.69 8.16 -0.10
N ARG A 17 -1.92 8.45 -1.14
CA ARG A 17 -2.46 8.56 -2.49
C ARG A 17 -2.28 7.23 -3.20
N VAL A 18 -3.37 6.70 -3.74
CA VAL A 18 -3.36 5.46 -4.49
C VAL A 18 -3.61 5.78 -5.95
N GLU A 19 -2.64 5.47 -6.81
CA GLU A 19 -2.76 5.67 -8.25
C GLU A 19 -2.80 4.32 -8.96
N CYS A 20 -3.86 4.11 -9.74
CA CYS A 20 -3.97 2.93 -10.60
C CYS A 20 -3.33 3.24 -11.95
N CYS A 21 -2.36 2.43 -12.33
CA CYS A 21 -1.69 2.53 -13.62
C CYS A 21 -2.23 1.45 -14.56
N ASP A 22 -1.58 1.28 -15.71
CA ASP A 22 -2.02 0.29 -16.69
C ASP A 22 -2.03 -1.12 -16.13
N GLY A 23 -3.04 -1.88 -16.47
CA GLY A 23 -3.19 -3.25 -16.02
C GLY A 23 -3.43 -3.33 -14.52
N SER A 24 -2.69 -4.18 -13.83
CA SER A 24 -2.82 -4.39 -12.40
C SER A 24 -1.83 -3.57 -11.58
N LEU A 25 -1.06 -2.68 -12.21
CA LEU A 25 -0.06 -1.88 -11.50
C LEU A 25 -0.71 -0.76 -10.69
N VAL A 26 -0.33 -0.68 -9.42
CA VAL A 26 -0.81 0.35 -8.50
C VAL A 26 0.38 1.00 -7.82
N LYS A 27 0.36 2.31 -7.72
CA LYS A 27 1.40 3.07 -7.02
C LYS A 27 0.82 3.69 -5.76
N LEU A 28 1.55 3.57 -4.66
CA LEU A 28 1.15 4.09 -3.36
C LEU A 28 2.11 5.22 -2.97
N TYR A 29 1.56 6.42 -2.77
CA TYR A 29 2.37 7.57 -2.36
C TYR A 29 1.99 7.96 -0.94
N PRO A 30 2.95 7.93 0.00
CA PRO A 30 2.68 8.36 1.37
C PRO A 30 2.32 9.84 1.43
N ALA A 31 1.63 10.23 2.50
CA ALA A 31 1.34 11.63 2.76
C ALA A 31 2.62 12.43 3.06
N ASP A 32 3.63 11.77 3.62
CA ASP A 32 4.91 12.38 3.93
C ASP A 32 5.87 12.25 2.75
N ASN A 33 6.37 13.38 2.26
CA ASN A 33 7.31 13.39 1.13
C ASN A 33 8.66 12.77 1.44
N ASN A 34 8.98 12.60 2.71
CA ASN A 34 10.22 11.96 3.13
C ASN A 34 10.16 10.43 3.11
N MET A 35 8.97 9.88 2.92
CA MET A 35 8.78 8.44 2.83
C MET A 35 8.83 7.98 1.38
N PRO A 36 9.42 6.80 1.10
CA PRO A 36 9.47 6.29 -0.27
C PRO A 36 8.08 5.83 -0.73
N PHE A 37 7.83 6.01 -2.03
CA PHE A 37 6.61 5.44 -2.61
C PHE A 37 6.82 3.95 -2.90
N TYR A 38 5.73 3.24 -3.10
CA TYR A 38 5.76 1.81 -3.39
C TYR A 38 4.86 1.49 -4.57
N SER A 39 5.35 0.69 -5.49
CA SER A 39 4.55 0.22 -6.61
C SER A 39 4.39 -1.30 -6.50
N LEU A 40 3.21 -1.79 -6.85
CA LEU A 40 2.90 -3.21 -6.79
C LEU A 40 1.94 -3.59 -7.88
N HIS A 41 1.96 -4.89 -8.22
CA HIS A 41 0.93 -5.48 -9.08
C HIS A 41 -0.12 -6.12 -8.18
N ILE A 42 -1.39 -5.83 -8.45
CA ILE A 42 -2.49 -6.41 -7.68
C ILE A 42 -2.54 -7.92 -7.89
N GLY A 43 -2.50 -8.68 -6.80
CA GLY A 43 -2.56 -10.13 -6.83
C GLY A 43 -2.57 -10.67 -5.42
N GLU A 44 -2.86 -11.96 -5.28
CA GLU A 44 -2.98 -12.59 -3.96
C GLU A 44 -1.70 -12.51 -3.14
N ARG A 45 -0.55 -12.55 -3.81
CA ARG A 45 0.76 -12.54 -3.13
C ARG A 45 1.33 -11.15 -2.96
N ALA A 46 0.70 -10.13 -3.52
CA ALA A 46 1.23 -8.77 -3.46
C ALA A 46 1.15 -8.20 -2.04
N ILE A 47 0.26 -8.71 -1.22
CA ILE A 47 0.02 -8.20 0.12
C ILE A 47 1.21 -8.45 1.06
N HIS A 48 1.92 -9.57 0.91
CA HIS A 48 3.03 -9.90 1.80
C HIS A 48 4.22 -8.96 1.67
N PRO A 49 4.76 -8.71 0.46
CA PRO A 49 5.82 -7.71 0.30
C PRO A 49 5.38 -6.32 0.72
N LEU A 50 4.11 -5.97 0.44
CA LEU A 50 3.58 -4.67 0.84
C LEU A 50 3.57 -4.50 2.36
N LYS A 51 3.14 -5.53 3.09
CA LYS A 51 3.15 -5.48 4.55
C LYS A 51 4.55 -5.27 5.11
N ARG A 52 5.53 -5.97 4.56
CA ARG A 52 6.93 -5.82 4.98
C ARG A 52 7.44 -4.42 4.69
N PHE A 53 7.18 -3.92 3.50
CA PHE A 53 7.62 -2.59 3.11
C PHE A 53 6.99 -1.52 4.00
N ALA A 54 5.69 -1.62 4.23
CA ALA A 54 4.98 -0.65 5.05
C ALA A 54 5.51 -0.62 6.49
N LYS A 55 5.75 -1.78 7.07
CA LYS A 55 6.28 -1.85 8.43
C LYS A 55 7.70 -1.28 8.52
N LYS A 56 8.54 -1.60 7.53
CA LYS A 56 9.94 -1.19 7.53
C LYS A 56 10.12 0.29 7.19
N ASN A 57 9.41 0.76 6.17
CA ASN A 57 9.65 2.10 5.63
C ASN A 57 8.62 3.13 6.08
N TRP A 58 7.39 2.71 6.33
CA TRP A 58 6.30 3.61 6.73
C TRP A 58 5.92 3.46 8.19
N ASN A 59 6.48 2.46 8.86
CA ASN A 59 6.16 2.14 10.25
C ASN A 59 4.66 1.90 10.46
N ILE A 60 4.02 1.27 9.49
CA ILE A 60 2.58 0.99 9.51
C ILE A 60 2.38 -0.52 9.47
N GLU A 61 1.55 -1.03 10.38
CA GLU A 61 1.11 -2.42 10.33
C GLU A 61 -0.21 -2.52 9.58
N LEU A 62 -0.14 -3.05 8.36
CA LEU A 62 -1.33 -3.16 7.50
C LEU A 62 -2.37 -4.11 8.07
N SER A 63 -1.96 -5.09 8.86
CA SER A 63 -2.89 -6.01 9.49
C SER A 63 -3.81 -5.36 10.51
N LYS A 64 -3.46 -4.16 10.98
CA LYS A 64 -4.25 -3.42 11.96
C LYS A 64 -5.12 -2.33 11.33
N LEU A 65 -5.05 -2.16 10.05
CA LEU A 65 -5.86 -1.14 9.37
C LEU A 65 -7.31 -1.54 9.14
#